data_d3aea10b3762328be7243267bb66f432
#
_entry.id   d3aea10b3762328be7243267bb66f432
#
_cell.length_a   1.000
_cell.length_b   1.000
_cell.length_c   1.000
_cell.angle_alpha   90.00
_cell.angle_beta   90.00
_cell.angle_gamma   90.00
#
_symmetry.space_group_name_H-M   'P 1'
#
loop_
_entity.id
_entity.type
_entity.pdbx_description
1 polymer ?
#
loop_
_entity_poly.entity_id
_entity_poly.type
_entity_poly.pdbx_seq_one_letter_code
_entity_poly.pdbx_strand_id
1 'polypeptide(L)'
;MNRRQFHAGAAGAILLEMLPGCAGTVTQSKGAHLATVDTHAHIFRRGLKLANVRRYAPDYDATLNDYLGMLDRHGIARGVLVQPSFLGTDNSFMLAGLRQAPGRLRGIAVVDPDTPFAELKKMNEAGVAGIRLNLVGGAPVPDFWSAPWHTLLTRAADLGWQVEVHREARDLPRILPPLLNAGVNLVVDHFGRPDPALGVNDPGFRFLLETGASRRVWVKLSAAYRNGADGAGEKTALAAIPLLRNAFGMERLMWGSDWPHTQFEKSIDYGRARKMLDIWLPNPDERKVVLVDTPTSLFRFA
;
A
#
# COMPACT_ATOMS: atom_id res chain seq x y z
N MET A 1 81.82 45.23 -18.87
CA MET A 1 83.08 44.47 -18.93
C MET A 1 82.80 43.00 -18.72
N ASN A 2 83.09 42.21 -19.80
CA ASN A 2 83.61 40.81 -19.81
C ASN A 2 82.91 39.76 -18.89
N ARG A 3 82.67 38.58 -19.28
CA ARG A 3 83.07 37.69 -20.41
C ARG A 3 82.15 36.42 -20.36
N ARG A 4 81.86 36.00 -21.54
CA ARG A 4 81.49 34.65 -21.96
C ARG A 4 82.14 33.51 -21.16
N GLN A 5 81.41 32.43 -20.94
CA GLN A 5 81.93 31.11 -21.37
C GLN A 5 80.74 30.09 -21.54
N PHE A 6 80.77 29.41 -22.67
CA PHE A 6 79.97 28.24 -23.09
C PHE A 6 80.38 26.99 -22.32
N HIS A 7 79.48 26.15 -21.99
CA HIS A 7 79.74 24.70 -22.02
C HIS A 7 78.54 23.98 -22.46
N ALA A 8 78.71 23.16 -23.52
CA ALA A 8 77.75 22.17 -24.05
C ALA A 8 77.78 20.88 -23.18
N GLY A 9 76.73 20.19 -23.09
CA GLY A 9 76.83 18.86 -22.54
C GLY A 9 75.45 18.12 -22.41
N ALA A 10 75.27 17.18 -23.33
CA ALA A 10 74.55 15.94 -23.21
C ALA A 10 72.96 15.96 -23.11
N ALA A 11 72.37 15.60 -24.23
CA ALA A 11 70.99 15.12 -24.31
C ALA A 11 70.85 13.73 -23.65
N GLY A 12 70.13 13.66 -22.57
CA GLY A 12 69.65 12.38 -22.00
C GLY A 12 68.20 12.16 -22.41
N ALA A 13 67.98 11.19 -23.30
CA ALA A 13 66.65 10.72 -23.65
C ALA A 13 66.08 9.88 -22.50
N ILE A 14 65.07 10.39 -21.82
CA ILE A 14 64.28 9.60 -20.87
C ILE A 14 63.19 8.92 -21.67
N LEU A 15 63.32 7.60 -21.84
CA LEU A 15 62.23 6.77 -22.28
C LEU A 15 61.13 6.75 -21.19
N LEU A 16 60.00 7.35 -21.49
CA LEU A 16 58.81 7.23 -20.66
C LEU A 16 58.11 5.93 -21.04
N GLU A 17 58.30 4.89 -20.25
CA GLU A 17 57.51 3.66 -20.37
C GLU A 17 56.04 3.97 -20.03
N MET A 18 55.18 3.97 -21.02
CA MET A 18 53.74 3.99 -20.84
C MET A 18 53.27 2.63 -20.26
N LEU A 19 52.98 2.61 -18.96
CA LEU A 19 52.22 1.52 -18.34
C LEU A 19 50.79 1.51 -18.91
N PRO A 20 50.24 0.35 -19.33
CA PRO A 20 48.87 0.29 -19.77
C PRO A 20 47.95 0.55 -18.57
N GLY A 21 47.25 1.69 -18.63
CA GLY A 21 46.22 2.03 -17.66
C GLY A 21 45.13 0.97 -17.65
N CYS A 22 44.99 0.24 -16.53
CA CYS A 22 43.81 -0.53 -16.25
C CYS A 22 42.58 0.40 -16.28
N ALA A 23 41.86 0.39 -17.39
CA ALA A 23 40.54 0.93 -17.44
C ALA A 23 39.65 0.06 -16.51
N GLY A 24 39.59 0.44 -15.24
CA GLY A 24 38.64 -0.12 -14.32
C GLY A 24 37.24 0.21 -14.85
N THR A 25 36.59 -0.77 -15.43
CA THR A 25 35.17 -0.74 -15.68
C THR A 25 34.49 -0.52 -14.33
N VAL A 26 34.04 0.71 -14.08
CA VAL A 26 33.09 1.02 -13.01
C VAL A 26 31.82 0.28 -13.41
N THR A 27 31.70 -0.95 -12.97
CA THR A 27 30.41 -1.64 -12.91
C THR A 27 29.55 -0.80 -11.97
N GLN A 28 28.73 0.08 -12.54
CA GLN A 28 27.57 0.59 -11.80
C GLN A 28 26.82 -0.65 -11.31
N SER A 29 26.95 -0.93 -10.02
CA SER A 29 26.04 -1.84 -9.34
C SER A 29 24.65 -1.27 -9.63
N LYS A 30 23.86 -1.97 -10.45
CA LYS A 30 22.42 -1.77 -10.50
C LYS A 30 21.96 -1.95 -9.07
N GLY A 31 21.82 -0.84 -8.34
CA GLY A 31 21.27 -0.85 -6.99
C GLY A 31 20.01 -1.70 -7.06
N ALA A 32 19.96 -2.76 -6.26
CA ALA A 32 18.77 -3.59 -6.20
C ALA A 32 17.60 -2.65 -5.92
N HIS A 33 16.77 -2.42 -6.94
CA HIS A 33 15.57 -1.61 -6.77
C HIS A 33 14.77 -2.29 -5.66
N LEU A 34 14.68 -1.62 -4.51
CA LEU A 34 13.86 -2.11 -3.42
C LEU A 34 12.48 -2.41 -3.98
N ALA A 35 11.99 -3.61 -3.75
CA ALA A 35 10.69 -4.06 -4.25
C ALA A 35 9.54 -3.38 -3.48
N THR A 36 9.50 -2.05 -3.56
CA THR A 36 8.52 -1.19 -2.89
C THR A 36 7.11 -1.50 -3.37
N VAL A 37 6.15 -1.45 -2.47
CA VAL A 37 4.75 -1.79 -2.72
C VAL A 37 3.84 -0.63 -2.33
N ASP A 38 2.96 -0.24 -3.24
CA ASP A 38 1.77 0.56 -2.95
C ASP A 38 0.63 -0.39 -2.56
N THR A 39 0.21 -0.37 -1.30
CA THR A 39 -0.74 -1.38 -0.79
C THR A 39 -2.21 -1.01 -0.97
N HIS A 40 -2.53 0.12 -1.64
CA HIS A 40 -3.91 0.52 -1.83
C HIS A 40 -4.11 1.39 -3.08
N ALA A 41 -4.66 0.80 -4.12
CA ALA A 41 -5.09 1.52 -5.30
C ALA A 41 -6.32 0.87 -5.93
N HIS A 42 -7.01 1.62 -6.78
CA HIS A 42 -8.22 1.15 -7.48
C HIS A 42 -8.07 1.33 -8.98
N ILE A 43 -8.49 0.34 -9.77
CA ILE A 43 -8.62 0.49 -11.22
C ILE A 43 -10.07 0.32 -11.63
N PHE A 44 -10.49 1.08 -12.62
CA PHE A 44 -11.83 1.04 -13.21
C PHE A 44 -11.86 1.80 -14.54
N ARG A 45 -12.95 1.66 -15.25
CA ARG A 45 -13.26 2.47 -16.45
C ARG A 45 -14.73 2.79 -16.50
N ARG A 46 -15.10 3.79 -17.27
CA ARG A 46 -16.49 4.09 -17.60
C ARG A 46 -17.13 2.91 -18.33
N GLY A 47 -18.43 2.77 -18.20
CA GLY A 47 -19.19 1.70 -18.85
C GLY A 47 -19.13 0.34 -18.15
N LEU A 48 -18.37 0.17 -17.05
CA LEU A 48 -18.48 -1.02 -16.21
C LEU A 48 -19.83 -1.05 -15.52
N LYS A 49 -20.36 -2.27 -15.29
CA LYS A 49 -21.59 -2.47 -14.53
C LYS A 49 -21.37 -2.02 -13.07
N LEU A 50 -22.16 -1.07 -12.64
CA LEU A 50 -22.09 -0.55 -11.27
C LEU A 50 -22.97 -1.37 -10.34
N ALA A 51 -22.58 -1.45 -9.07
CA ALA A 51 -23.42 -2.01 -8.02
C ALA A 51 -24.72 -1.21 -7.85
N ASN A 52 -25.83 -1.90 -7.57
CA ASN A 52 -27.12 -1.25 -7.37
C ASN A 52 -27.09 -0.29 -6.15
N VAL A 53 -26.48 -0.74 -5.05
CA VAL A 53 -26.27 0.08 -3.85
C VAL A 53 -24.82 0.59 -3.87
N ARG A 54 -24.66 1.90 -4.02
CA ARG A 54 -23.36 2.57 -4.05
C ARG A 54 -23.46 4.00 -3.56
N ARG A 55 -22.39 4.54 -3.04
CA ARG A 55 -22.32 5.93 -2.55
C ARG A 55 -22.04 6.95 -3.66
N TYR A 56 -21.31 6.54 -4.69
CA TYR A 56 -20.90 7.37 -5.83
C TYR A 56 -20.58 6.51 -7.05
N ALA A 57 -20.38 7.15 -8.18
CA ALA A 57 -19.86 6.54 -9.42
C ALA A 57 -18.91 7.55 -10.07
N PRO A 58 -17.64 7.23 -10.32
CA PRO A 58 -16.74 8.08 -11.08
C PRO A 58 -17.19 8.16 -12.55
N ASP A 59 -16.98 9.32 -13.18
CA ASP A 59 -17.24 9.58 -14.60
C ASP A 59 -15.97 9.62 -15.46
N TYR A 60 -14.86 9.10 -14.94
CA TYR A 60 -13.55 9.03 -15.58
C TYR A 60 -12.98 7.61 -15.54
N ASP A 61 -11.91 7.41 -16.28
CA ASP A 61 -11.18 6.16 -16.34
C ASP A 61 -9.94 6.23 -15.43
N ALA A 62 -9.66 5.14 -14.71
CA ALA A 62 -8.44 4.88 -13.97
C ALA A 62 -7.98 3.47 -14.33
N THR A 63 -7.25 3.36 -15.44
CA THR A 63 -6.93 2.07 -16.05
C THR A 63 -5.71 1.41 -15.40
N LEU A 64 -5.50 0.12 -15.69
CA LEU A 64 -4.29 -0.59 -15.29
C LEU A 64 -3.03 0.11 -15.82
N ASN A 65 -3.03 0.55 -17.09
CA ASN A 65 -1.87 1.21 -17.69
C ASN A 65 -1.56 2.55 -17.00
N ASP A 66 -2.59 3.31 -16.62
CA ASP A 66 -2.42 4.55 -15.85
C ASP A 66 -1.76 4.27 -14.51
N TYR A 67 -2.22 3.22 -13.81
CA TYR A 67 -1.67 2.84 -12.51
C TYR A 67 -0.23 2.32 -12.62
N LEU A 68 0.06 1.42 -13.55
CA LEU A 68 1.43 0.93 -13.75
C LEU A 68 2.38 2.06 -14.14
N GLY A 69 1.94 2.96 -15.03
CA GLY A 69 2.71 4.16 -15.37
C GLY A 69 2.92 5.10 -14.17
N MET A 70 1.96 5.16 -13.23
CA MET A 70 2.09 5.91 -11.99
C MET A 70 3.14 5.26 -11.06
N LEU A 71 3.08 3.95 -10.89
CA LEU A 71 4.09 3.21 -10.12
C LEU A 71 5.50 3.45 -10.68
N ASP A 72 5.67 3.31 -12.00
CA ASP A 72 6.97 3.47 -12.68
C ASP A 72 7.54 4.88 -12.51
N ARG A 73 6.71 5.93 -12.67
CA ARG A 73 7.13 7.32 -12.47
C ARG A 73 7.60 7.61 -11.04
N HIS A 74 7.07 6.90 -10.05
CA HIS A 74 7.40 7.09 -8.65
C HIS A 74 8.36 6.05 -8.07
N GLY A 75 8.94 5.18 -8.91
CA GLY A 75 9.88 4.15 -8.50
C GLY A 75 9.28 3.10 -7.58
N ILE A 76 7.97 2.83 -7.70
CA ILE A 76 7.28 1.78 -6.96
C ILE A 76 7.23 0.53 -7.83
N ALA A 77 7.74 -0.59 -7.32
CA ALA A 77 7.87 -1.81 -8.09
C ALA A 77 6.55 -2.58 -8.22
N ARG A 78 5.71 -2.56 -7.18
CA ARG A 78 4.55 -3.43 -7.01
C ARG A 78 3.35 -2.67 -6.48
N GLY A 79 2.14 -3.24 -6.66
CA GLY A 79 0.92 -2.64 -6.16
C GLY A 79 -0.13 -3.65 -5.72
N VAL A 80 -1.04 -3.21 -4.85
CA VAL A 80 -2.21 -3.98 -4.44
C VAL A 80 -3.45 -3.26 -4.94
N LEU A 81 -4.17 -3.93 -5.85
CA LEU A 81 -5.45 -3.46 -6.36
C LEU A 81 -6.57 -3.85 -5.40
N VAL A 82 -7.28 -2.87 -4.91
CA VAL A 82 -8.41 -3.05 -4.02
C VAL A 82 -9.70 -2.84 -4.81
N GLN A 83 -10.63 -3.78 -4.75
CA GLN A 83 -11.91 -3.69 -5.47
C GLN A 83 -12.66 -2.42 -5.07
N PRO A 84 -13.03 -1.54 -6.04
CA PRO A 84 -13.82 -0.36 -5.75
C PRO A 84 -15.24 -0.71 -5.29
N SER A 85 -15.76 0.00 -4.28
CA SER A 85 -17.08 -0.27 -3.72
C SER A 85 -18.23 -0.11 -4.71
N PHE A 86 -18.10 0.78 -5.68
CA PHE A 86 -19.13 1.03 -6.69
C PHE A 86 -19.22 -0.06 -7.76
N LEU A 87 -18.29 -1.02 -7.81
CA LEU A 87 -18.36 -2.21 -8.64
C LEU A 87 -18.89 -3.43 -7.88
N GLY A 88 -19.10 -3.33 -6.57
CA GLY A 88 -19.64 -4.42 -5.75
C GLY A 88 -18.77 -5.67 -5.84
N THR A 89 -19.42 -6.81 -6.00
CA THR A 89 -18.77 -8.14 -6.08
C THR A 89 -18.33 -8.55 -7.48
N ASP A 90 -18.49 -7.68 -8.48
CA ASP A 90 -17.92 -7.92 -9.84
C ASP A 90 -16.44 -7.56 -9.88
N ASN A 91 -15.60 -8.50 -9.52
CA ASN A 91 -14.15 -8.36 -9.51
C ASN A 91 -13.50 -8.55 -10.90
N SER A 92 -14.26 -8.76 -11.95
CA SER A 92 -13.77 -9.18 -13.27
C SER A 92 -12.70 -8.24 -13.84
N PHE A 93 -12.91 -6.91 -13.71
CA PHE A 93 -11.97 -5.92 -14.21
C PHE A 93 -10.64 -5.93 -13.44
N MET A 94 -10.70 -6.01 -12.12
CA MET A 94 -9.51 -6.14 -11.27
C MET A 94 -8.75 -7.44 -11.57
N LEU A 95 -9.45 -8.58 -11.65
CA LEU A 95 -8.84 -9.88 -11.96
C LEU A 95 -8.17 -9.90 -13.35
N ALA A 96 -8.76 -9.23 -14.33
CA ALA A 96 -8.12 -9.06 -15.64
C ALA A 96 -6.81 -8.27 -15.52
N GLY A 97 -6.78 -7.23 -14.69
CA GLY A 97 -5.55 -6.47 -14.39
C GLY A 97 -4.47 -7.32 -13.71
N LEU A 98 -4.83 -8.13 -12.72
CA LEU A 98 -3.88 -9.01 -12.03
C LEU A 98 -3.21 -9.99 -12.98
N ARG A 99 -3.97 -10.60 -13.91
CA ARG A 99 -3.43 -11.54 -14.90
C ARG A 99 -2.46 -10.90 -15.89
N GLN A 100 -2.60 -9.60 -16.16
CA GLN A 100 -1.70 -8.87 -17.07
C GLN A 100 -0.34 -8.54 -16.42
N ALA A 101 -0.27 -8.44 -15.09
CA ALA A 101 0.96 -8.11 -14.38
C ALA A 101 1.14 -8.95 -13.10
N PRO A 102 1.20 -10.30 -13.19
CA PRO A 102 1.13 -11.20 -12.03
C PRO A 102 2.34 -11.07 -11.08
N GLY A 103 3.50 -10.67 -11.61
CA GLY A 103 4.70 -10.42 -10.79
C GLY A 103 4.67 -9.07 -10.05
N ARG A 104 3.82 -8.14 -10.49
CA ARG A 104 3.76 -6.77 -9.96
C ARG A 104 2.54 -6.51 -9.09
N LEU A 105 1.48 -7.28 -9.24
CA LEU A 105 0.19 -6.95 -8.63
C LEU A 105 -0.35 -8.07 -7.74
N ARG A 106 -1.06 -7.65 -6.70
CA ARG A 106 -1.98 -8.47 -5.90
C ARG A 106 -3.33 -7.80 -5.83
N GLY A 107 -4.37 -8.57 -5.48
CA GLY A 107 -5.74 -8.08 -5.42
C GLY A 107 -6.40 -8.30 -4.08
N ILE A 108 -7.30 -7.38 -3.73
CA ILE A 108 -8.23 -7.51 -2.60
C ILE A 108 -9.64 -7.44 -3.17
N ALA A 109 -10.34 -8.57 -3.12
CA ALA A 109 -11.65 -8.73 -3.72
C ALA A 109 -12.80 -8.32 -2.77
N VAL A 110 -13.96 -8.03 -3.33
CA VAL A 110 -15.22 -7.97 -2.57
C VAL A 110 -16.04 -9.19 -2.99
N VAL A 111 -16.47 -9.99 -2.03
CA VAL A 111 -17.23 -11.22 -2.29
C VAL A 111 -18.43 -11.33 -1.37
N ASP A 112 -19.44 -12.07 -1.80
CA ASP A 112 -20.57 -12.43 -0.95
C ASP A 112 -20.20 -13.57 0.00
N PRO A 113 -20.83 -13.66 1.18
CA PRO A 113 -20.46 -14.68 2.18
C PRO A 113 -20.73 -16.13 1.72
N ASP A 114 -21.60 -16.32 0.74
CA ASP A 114 -21.92 -17.62 0.13
C ASP A 114 -21.06 -17.95 -1.11
N THR A 115 -20.10 -17.10 -1.47
CA THR A 115 -19.19 -17.35 -2.62
C THR A 115 -18.57 -18.75 -2.54
N PRO A 116 -18.72 -19.58 -3.60
CA PRO A 116 -18.18 -20.94 -3.61
C PRO A 116 -16.67 -20.98 -3.40
N PHE A 117 -16.16 -21.93 -2.61
CA PHE A 117 -14.72 -22.05 -2.35
C PHE A 117 -13.89 -22.24 -3.63
N ALA A 118 -14.45 -22.92 -4.63
CA ALA A 118 -13.81 -23.08 -5.94
C ALA A 118 -13.54 -21.72 -6.64
N GLU A 119 -14.43 -20.75 -6.47
CA GLU A 119 -14.23 -19.39 -7.00
C GLU A 119 -13.18 -18.63 -6.22
N LEU A 120 -13.18 -18.73 -4.89
CA LEU A 120 -12.11 -18.14 -4.07
C LEU A 120 -10.74 -18.70 -4.45
N LYS A 121 -10.64 -20.01 -4.70
CA LYS A 121 -9.38 -20.62 -5.19
C LYS A 121 -8.94 -20.05 -6.54
N LYS A 122 -9.84 -19.90 -7.51
CA LYS A 122 -9.53 -19.27 -8.81
C LYS A 122 -9.06 -17.82 -8.65
N MET A 123 -9.66 -17.07 -7.73
CA MET A 123 -9.21 -15.71 -7.40
C MET A 123 -7.81 -15.73 -6.77
N ASN A 124 -7.54 -16.66 -5.88
CA ASN A 124 -6.21 -16.84 -5.27
C ASN A 124 -5.14 -17.14 -6.32
N GLU A 125 -5.41 -18.02 -7.28
CA GLU A 125 -4.54 -18.33 -8.41
C GLU A 125 -4.29 -17.09 -9.30
N ALA A 126 -5.27 -16.22 -9.42
CA ALA A 126 -5.15 -14.97 -10.16
C ALA A 126 -4.39 -13.87 -9.38
N GLY A 127 -3.95 -14.12 -8.14
CA GLY A 127 -3.19 -13.18 -7.33
C GLY A 127 -4.00 -12.41 -6.29
N VAL A 128 -5.24 -12.81 -6.00
CA VAL A 128 -5.98 -12.24 -4.86
C VAL A 128 -5.34 -12.71 -3.57
N ALA A 129 -5.16 -11.79 -2.64
CA ALA A 129 -4.52 -12.00 -1.34
C ALA A 129 -5.46 -11.72 -0.15
N GLY A 130 -6.69 -11.29 -0.39
CA GLY A 130 -7.63 -10.98 0.68
C GLY A 130 -8.99 -10.51 0.17
N ILE A 131 -9.88 -10.24 1.10
CA ILE A 131 -11.20 -9.65 0.84
C ILE A 131 -11.35 -8.30 1.54
N ARG A 132 -12.22 -7.44 1.03
CA ARG A 132 -12.51 -6.13 1.60
C ARG A 132 -13.93 -6.02 2.11
N LEU A 133 -14.06 -5.49 3.31
CA LEU A 133 -15.30 -5.04 3.92
C LEU A 133 -15.36 -3.50 3.83
N ASN A 134 -16.00 -2.97 2.78
CA ASN A 134 -16.18 -1.53 2.62
C ASN A 134 -17.49 -1.10 3.27
N LEU A 135 -17.43 -0.79 4.56
CA LEU A 135 -18.59 -0.51 5.42
C LEU A 135 -18.75 0.99 5.74
N VAL A 136 -17.92 1.87 5.15
CA VAL A 136 -17.92 3.30 5.42
C VAL A 136 -19.20 3.98 4.95
N GLY A 137 -19.58 5.09 5.60
CA GLY A 137 -20.76 5.88 5.22
C GLY A 137 -22.08 5.27 5.66
N GLY A 138 -22.10 4.59 6.80
CA GLY A 138 -23.33 4.03 7.39
C GLY A 138 -23.81 2.73 6.78
N ALA A 139 -22.98 2.05 5.96
CA ALA A 139 -23.35 0.72 5.44
C ALA A 139 -23.64 -0.24 6.60
N PRO A 140 -24.63 -1.14 6.46
CA PRO A 140 -24.94 -2.12 7.49
C PRO A 140 -23.70 -2.99 7.81
N VAL A 141 -23.43 -3.18 9.10
CA VAL A 141 -22.40 -4.12 9.54
C VAL A 141 -23.00 -5.52 9.52
N PRO A 142 -22.40 -6.45 8.76
CA PRO A 142 -22.89 -7.84 8.73
C PRO A 142 -22.81 -8.50 10.10
N ASP A 143 -23.65 -9.51 10.30
CA ASP A 143 -23.48 -10.44 11.42
C ASP A 143 -22.35 -11.43 11.09
N PHE A 144 -21.12 -11.11 11.52
CA PHE A 144 -19.94 -11.95 11.31
C PHE A 144 -19.97 -13.26 12.11
N TRP A 145 -20.90 -13.42 13.05
CA TRP A 145 -21.13 -14.67 13.78
C TRP A 145 -22.04 -15.64 13.03
N SER A 146 -22.76 -15.16 12.00
CA SER A 146 -23.62 -16.01 11.19
C SER A 146 -22.84 -17.09 10.44
N ALA A 147 -23.46 -18.23 10.19
CA ALA A 147 -22.82 -19.38 9.54
C ALA A 147 -22.21 -19.06 8.15
N PRO A 148 -22.86 -18.27 7.25
CA PRO A 148 -22.25 -17.91 5.98
C PRO A 148 -20.94 -17.13 6.15
N TRP A 149 -20.94 -16.14 7.04
CA TRP A 149 -19.73 -15.35 7.30
C TRP A 149 -18.63 -16.18 7.96
N HIS A 150 -18.96 -17.00 8.93
CA HIS A 150 -17.99 -17.89 9.55
C HIS A 150 -17.35 -18.82 8.51
N THR A 151 -18.15 -19.39 7.61
CA THR A 151 -17.65 -20.24 6.52
C THR A 151 -16.72 -19.48 5.58
N LEU A 152 -17.08 -18.26 5.14
CA LEU A 152 -16.23 -17.43 4.29
C LEU A 152 -14.91 -17.09 4.98
N LEU A 153 -14.95 -16.67 6.24
CA LEU A 153 -13.77 -16.27 6.99
C LEU A 153 -12.81 -17.46 7.20
N THR A 154 -13.34 -18.66 7.49
CA THR A 154 -12.52 -19.88 7.58
C THR A 154 -11.83 -20.18 6.25
N ARG A 155 -12.56 -20.11 5.12
CA ARG A 155 -12.00 -20.30 3.78
C ARG A 155 -10.94 -19.24 3.42
N ALA A 156 -11.16 -17.99 3.84
CA ALA A 156 -10.18 -16.93 3.66
C ALA A 156 -8.90 -17.22 4.46
N ALA A 157 -9.02 -17.69 5.70
CA ALA A 157 -7.88 -18.11 6.52
C ALA A 157 -7.13 -19.28 5.88
N ASP A 158 -7.81 -20.30 5.38
CA ASP A 158 -7.23 -21.46 4.68
C ASP A 158 -6.43 -21.06 3.44
N LEU A 159 -6.86 -19.99 2.74
CA LEU A 159 -6.13 -19.41 1.61
C LEU A 159 -4.99 -18.48 2.03
N GLY A 160 -4.80 -18.22 3.32
CA GLY A 160 -3.86 -17.23 3.84
C GLY A 160 -4.25 -15.79 3.47
N TRP A 161 -5.52 -15.53 3.27
CA TRP A 161 -6.04 -14.21 2.94
C TRP A 161 -6.24 -13.36 4.18
N GLN A 162 -6.00 -12.06 4.04
CA GLN A 162 -6.42 -11.08 5.05
C GLN A 162 -7.80 -10.51 4.74
N VAL A 163 -8.42 -9.91 5.76
CA VAL A 163 -9.66 -9.16 5.64
C VAL A 163 -9.37 -7.68 5.84
N GLU A 164 -9.59 -6.87 4.79
CA GLU A 164 -9.45 -5.41 4.87
C GLU A 164 -10.75 -4.77 5.36
N VAL A 165 -10.65 -3.92 6.37
CA VAL A 165 -11.77 -3.22 6.97
C VAL A 165 -11.67 -1.73 6.70
N HIS A 166 -12.65 -1.19 5.95
CA HIS A 166 -12.82 0.23 5.74
C HIS A 166 -14.10 0.71 6.43
N ARG A 167 -13.97 1.26 7.63
CA ARG A 167 -15.06 1.74 8.46
C ARG A 167 -14.58 2.86 9.37
N GLU A 168 -15.49 3.74 9.80
CA GLU A 168 -15.23 4.74 10.82
C GLU A 168 -14.83 4.08 12.14
N ALA A 169 -13.85 4.66 12.84
CA ALA A 169 -13.23 4.08 14.04
C ALA A 169 -14.23 3.69 15.13
N ARG A 170 -15.27 4.49 15.33
CA ARG A 170 -16.32 4.25 16.34
C ARG A 170 -16.98 2.87 16.26
N ASP A 171 -16.97 2.25 15.07
CA ASP A 171 -17.58 0.93 14.85
C ASP A 171 -16.58 -0.24 14.95
N LEU A 172 -15.28 0.02 15.00
CA LEU A 172 -14.24 -1.01 15.08
C LEU A 172 -14.41 -1.94 16.29
N PRO A 173 -14.82 -1.45 17.49
CA PRO A 173 -15.08 -2.33 18.65
C PRO A 173 -16.12 -3.42 18.39
N ARG A 174 -17.05 -3.19 17.46
CA ARG A 174 -18.06 -4.18 17.07
C ARG A 174 -17.61 -5.10 15.94
N ILE A 175 -16.69 -4.62 15.07
CA ILE A 175 -16.29 -5.32 13.84
C ILE A 175 -15.07 -6.21 14.04
N LEU A 176 -14.02 -5.73 14.71
CA LEU A 176 -12.74 -6.45 14.76
C LEU A 176 -12.79 -7.71 15.64
N PRO A 177 -13.48 -7.74 16.80
CA PRO A 177 -13.48 -8.93 17.65
C PRO A 177 -14.02 -10.21 16.97
N PRO A 178 -15.19 -10.22 16.30
CA PRO A 178 -15.68 -11.40 15.61
C PRO A 178 -14.75 -11.85 14.47
N LEU A 179 -14.14 -10.92 13.74
CA LEU A 179 -13.18 -11.24 12.68
C LEU A 179 -11.90 -11.85 13.25
N LEU A 180 -11.36 -11.30 14.34
CA LEU A 180 -10.21 -11.87 15.04
C LEU A 180 -10.51 -13.25 15.60
N ASN A 181 -11.72 -13.47 16.13
CA ASN A 181 -12.15 -14.78 16.63
C ASN A 181 -12.20 -15.83 15.51
N ALA A 182 -12.57 -15.43 14.28
CA ALA A 182 -12.57 -16.30 13.11
C ALA A 182 -11.16 -16.70 12.62
N GLY A 183 -10.10 -16.18 13.23
CA GLY A 183 -8.71 -16.59 12.94
C GLY A 183 -8.05 -15.88 11.78
N VAL A 184 -8.70 -14.94 11.10
CA VAL A 184 -8.13 -14.19 9.97
C VAL A 184 -7.20 -13.07 10.42
N ASN A 185 -6.25 -12.71 9.56
CA ASN A 185 -5.48 -11.49 9.68
C ASN A 185 -6.32 -10.30 9.20
N LEU A 186 -6.21 -9.16 9.87
CA LEU A 186 -6.98 -7.96 9.56
C LEU A 186 -6.07 -6.85 9.05
N VAL A 187 -6.56 -6.08 8.09
CA VAL A 187 -5.94 -4.83 7.66
C VAL A 187 -6.97 -3.72 7.82
N VAL A 188 -6.63 -2.70 8.59
CA VAL A 188 -7.52 -1.54 8.81
C VAL A 188 -7.07 -0.40 7.91
N ASP A 189 -7.98 0.08 7.05
CA ASP A 189 -7.69 1.13 6.09
C ASP A 189 -7.54 2.51 6.75
N HIS A 190 -6.69 3.36 6.15
CA HIS A 190 -6.67 4.81 6.31
C HIS A 190 -6.57 5.29 7.77
N PHE A 191 -5.54 4.83 8.49
CA PHE A 191 -5.31 5.17 9.92
C PHE A 191 -6.46 4.75 10.85
N GLY A 192 -7.35 3.84 10.40
CA GLY A 192 -8.51 3.42 11.19
C GLY A 192 -9.68 4.40 11.18
N ARG A 193 -9.64 5.45 10.35
CA ARG A 193 -10.76 6.40 10.16
C ARG A 193 -11.28 7.03 11.45
N PRO A 194 -10.41 7.64 12.29
CA PRO A 194 -10.87 8.34 13.49
C PRO A 194 -11.80 9.50 13.14
N ASP A 195 -12.68 9.86 14.07
CA ASP A 195 -13.56 11.02 13.94
C ASP A 195 -12.71 12.30 13.78
N PRO A 196 -12.96 13.14 12.78
CA PRO A 196 -12.17 14.34 12.52
C PRO A 196 -12.13 15.34 13.70
N ALA A 197 -13.18 15.39 14.53
CA ALA A 197 -13.24 16.28 15.67
C ALA A 197 -12.47 15.75 16.88
N LEU A 198 -12.36 14.41 17.01
CA LEU A 198 -11.70 13.76 18.14
C LEU A 198 -10.25 13.37 17.81
N GLY A 199 -9.92 13.18 16.54
CA GLY A 199 -8.60 12.77 16.10
C GLY A 199 -8.14 11.51 16.82
N VAL A 200 -6.92 11.52 17.36
CA VAL A 200 -6.35 10.38 18.10
C VAL A 200 -7.01 10.10 19.46
N ASN A 201 -7.93 10.94 19.89
CA ASN A 201 -8.72 10.73 21.10
C ASN A 201 -10.04 10.03 20.84
N ASP A 202 -10.37 9.72 19.59
CA ASP A 202 -11.53 8.89 19.24
C ASP A 202 -11.48 7.55 19.99
N PRO A 203 -12.52 7.18 20.76
CA PRO A 203 -12.55 5.92 21.49
C PRO A 203 -12.36 4.68 20.60
N GLY A 204 -12.91 4.71 19.37
CA GLY A 204 -12.73 3.62 18.42
C GLY A 204 -11.28 3.53 17.90
N PHE A 205 -10.61 4.67 17.70
CA PHE A 205 -9.19 4.67 17.39
C PHE A 205 -8.34 4.13 18.57
N ARG A 206 -8.69 4.51 19.81
CA ARG A 206 -8.02 3.97 21.00
C ARG A 206 -8.21 2.45 21.09
N PHE A 207 -9.42 1.96 20.86
CA PHE A 207 -9.67 0.52 20.76
C PHE A 207 -8.83 -0.14 19.65
N LEU A 208 -8.69 0.50 18.48
CA LEU A 208 -7.81 -0.03 17.42
C LEU A 208 -6.38 -0.24 17.94
N LEU A 209 -5.82 0.70 18.70
CA LEU A 209 -4.48 0.55 19.28
C LEU A 209 -4.37 -0.67 20.19
N GLU A 210 -5.39 -0.96 20.99
CA GLU A 210 -5.43 -2.14 21.88
C GLU A 210 -5.35 -3.46 21.10
N THR A 211 -5.90 -3.49 19.87
CA THR A 211 -5.87 -4.70 19.03
C THR A 211 -4.46 -5.09 18.57
N GLY A 212 -3.48 -4.20 18.69
CA GLY A 212 -2.07 -4.49 18.41
C GLY A 212 -1.53 -5.69 19.19
N ALA A 213 -2.03 -5.91 20.41
CA ALA A 213 -1.68 -7.06 21.26
C ALA A 213 -2.00 -8.42 20.61
N SER A 214 -3.00 -8.48 19.72
CA SER A 214 -3.36 -9.70 18.98
C SER A 214 -2.29 -10.16 17.99
N ARG A 215 -1.39 -9.27 17.55
CA ARG A 215 -0.38 -9.45 16.49
C ARG A 215 -0.97 -9.89 15.13
N ARG A 216 -2.28 -9.78 14.94
CA ARG A 216 -3.02 -10.14 13.71
C ARG A 216 -3.74 -8.96 13.06
N VAL A 217 -3.42 -7.73 13.47
CA VAL A 217 -3.98 -6.51 12.89
C VAL A 217 -2.85 -5.67 12.31
N TRP A 218 -3.03 -5.23 11.06
CA TRP A 218 -2.20 -4.28 10.33
C TRP A 218 -2.97 -2.99 10.08
N VAL A 219 -2.26 -1.88 9.95
CA VAL A 219 -2.88 -0.57 9.67
C VAL A 219 -2.24 0.06 8.44
N LYS A 220 -3.07 0.54 7.51
CA LYS A 220 -2.61 1.29 6.34
C LYS A 220 -2.40 2.77 6.68
N LEU A 221 -1.18 3.24 6.51
CA LEU A 221 -0.81 4.65 6.50
C LEU A 221 -1.14 5.21 5.12
N SER A 222 -2.38 5.61 4.91
CA SER A 222 -2.92 6.01 3.61
C SER A 222 -4.04 7.01 3.75
N ALA A 223 -4.27 7.82 2.71
CA ALA A 223 -5.45 8.67 2.57
C ALA A 223 -5.82 9.49 3.83
N ALA A 224 -4.84 10.15 4.44
CA ALA A 224 -5.06 11.02 5.61
C ALA A 224 -6.17 12.06 5.36
N TYR A 225 -6.26 12.57 4.12
CA TYR A 225 -7.29 13.52 3.69
C TYR A 225 -8.74 13.02 3.85
N ARG A 226 -8.94 11.69 3.97
CA ARG A 226 -10.27 11.13 4.27
C ARG A 226 -10.66 11.24 5.75
N ASN A 227 -9.73 11.60 6.63
CA ASN A 227 -9.91 11.69 8.08
C ASN A 227 -10.15 13.11 8.57
N GLY A 228 -10.48 14.03 7.66
CA GLY A 228 -10.81 15.42 7.98
C GLY A 228 -10.43 16.38 6.86
N ALA A 229 -11.24 17.44 6.69
CA ALA A 229 -10.99 18.51 5.74
C ALA A 229 -9.92 19.48 6.27
N ASP A 230 -9.50 20.42 5.42
CA ASP A 230 -8.68 21.60 5.76
C ASP A 230 -7.40 21.26 6.56
N GLY A 231 -6.76 20.12 6.24
CA GLY A 231 -5.55 19.67 6.91
C GLY A 231 -5.76 18.96 8.27
N ALA A 232 -7.00 18.83 8.72
CA ALA A 232 -7.29 18.12 9.98
C ALA A 232 -6.89 16.63 9.90
N GLY A 233 -7.11 16.00 8.75
CA GLY A 233 -6.72 14.60 8.52
C GLY A 233 -5.21 14.40 8.56
N GLU A 234 -4.41 15.29 7.97
CA GLU A 234 -2.95 15.26 8.01
C GLU A 234 -2.41 15.47 9.43
N LYS A 235 -3.03 16.40 10.18
CA LYS A 235 -2.72 16.59 11.60
C LYS A 235 -2.98 15.33 12.41
N THR A 236 -4.13 14.72 12.21
CA THR A 236 -4.51 13.47 12.88
C THR A 236 -3.53 12.34 12.50
N ALA A 237 -3.16 12.22 11.24
CA ALA A 237 -2.18 11.23 10.78
C ALA A 237 -0.82 11.40 11.49
N LEU A 238 -0.30 12.64 11.57
CA LEU A 238 0.97 12.92 12.28
C LEU A 238 0.89 12.54 13.76
N ALA A 239 -0.22 12.85 14.42
CA ALA A 239 -0.42 12.50 15.83
C ALA A 239 -0.62 10.97 16.03
N ALA A 240 -1.16 10.28 15.03
CA ALA A 240 -1.40 8.83 15.08
C ALA A 240 -0.12 7.99 14.90
N ILE A 241 0.87 8.46 14.14
CA ILE A 241 2.10 7.70 13.84
C ILE A 241 2.80 7.15 15.10
N PRO A 242 3.16 7.95 16.11
CA PRO A 242 3.83 7.43 17.30
C PRO A 242 2.97 6.42 18.07
N LEU A 243 1.65 6.60 18.09
CA LEU A 243 0.73 5.70 18.77
C LEU A 243 0.62 4.36 18.02
N LEU A 244 0.50 4.40 16.70
CA LEU A 244 0.46 3.21 15.85
C LEU A 244 1.78 2.45 15.91
N ARG A 245 2.92 3.16 15.86
CA ARG A 245 4.26 2.55 16.03
C ARG A 245 4.37 1.81 17.36
N ASN A 246 3.93 2.41 18.45
CA ASN A 246 3.96 1.79 19.77
C ASN A 246 3.05 0.57 19.88
N ALA A 247 1.85 0.63 19.32
CA ALA A 247 0.85 -0.43 19.42
C ALA A 247 1.13 -1.63 18.51
N PHE A 248 1.60 -1.36 17.28
CA PHE A 248 1.70 -2.37 16.22
C PHE A 248 3.13 -2.75 15.84
N GLY A 249 4.14 -1.94 16.22
CA GLY A 249 5.47 -2.01 15.61
C GLY A 249 5.41 -1.57 14.13
N MET A 250 6.58 -1.35 13.52
CA MET A 250 6.63 -0.97 12.10
C MET A 250 6.22 -2.12 11.18
N GLU A 251 6.45 -3.35 11.61
CA GLU A 251 6.18 -4.59 10.86
C GLU A 251 4.67 -4.90 10.69
N ARG A 252 3.80 -4.10 11.27
CA ARG A 252 2.34 -4.17 11.05
C ARG A 252 1.74 -2.86 10.55
N LEU A 253 2.60 -1.98 10.05
CA LEU A 253 2.20 -0.77 9.34
C LEU A 253 2.59 -0.89 7.86
N MET A 254 1.79 -0.36 6.96
CA MET A 254 2.08 -0.34 5.53
C MET A 254 1.56 0.94 4.88
N TRP A 255 2.19 1.36 3.78
CA TRP A 255 1.76 2.55 3.05
C TRP A 255 0.92 2.18 1.83
N GLY A 256 -0.08 3.00 1.51
CA GLY A 256 -0.85 2.94 0.27
C GLY A 256 -1.20 4.34 -0.24
N SER A 257 -1.21 4.51 -1.55
CA SER A 257 -1.50 5.80 -2.19
C SER A 257 -2.98 6.19 -2.10
N ASP A 258 -3.86 5.20 -2.14
CA ASP A 258 -5.29 5.36 -2.37
C ASP A 258 -5.61 5.95 -3.77
N TRP A 259 -4.68 5.74 -4.75
CA TRP A 259 -4.90 6.15 -6.13
C TRP A 259 -6.17 5.47 -6.73
N PRO A 260 -6.99 6.15 -7.50
CA PRO A 260 -6.88 7.52 -8.02
C PRO A 260 -7.51 8.59 -7.13
N HIS A 261 -7.63 8.38 -5.81
CA HIS A 261 -8.11 9.35 -4.83
C HIS A 261 -9.58 9.73 -5.04
N THR A 262 -10.43 8.74 -5.37
CA THR A 262 -11.84 8.96 -5.71
C THR A 262 -12.55 9.90 -4.75
N GLN A 263 -13.27 10.89 -5.28
CA GLN A 263 -13.91 12.02 -4.60
C GLN A 263 -12.93 13.10 -4.06
N PHE A 264 -11.61 12.92 -4.21
CA PHE A 264 -10.58 13.86 -3.76
C PHE A 264 -9.55 14.18 -4.84
N GLU A 265 -9.84 13.86 -6.10
CA GLU A 265 -8.93 13.98 -7.25
C GLU A 265 -8.40 15.40 -7.43
N LYS A 266 -9.19 16.41 -7.01
CA LYS A 266 -8.79 17.83 -7.07
C LYS A 266 -7.92 18.28 -5.88
N SER A 267 -7.86 17.48 -4.82
CA SER A 267 -7.22 17.86 -3.55
C SER A 267 -5.89 17.17 -3.33
N ILE A 268 -5.67 16.01 -3.94
CA ILE A 268 -4.52 15.16 -3.75
C ILE A 268 -4.12 14.48 -5.04
N ASP A 269 -2.84 14.27 -5.24
CA ASP A 269 -2.27 13.45 -6.29
C ASP A 269 -1.32 12.38 -5.70
N TYR A 270 -0.85 11.47 -6.55
CA TYR A 270 0.03 10.38 -6.15
C TYR A 270 1.36 10.89 -5.54
N GLY A 271 1.95 11.92 -6.16
CA GLY A 271 3.21 12.50 -5.71
C GLY A 271 3.09 13.10 -4.32
N ARG A 272 2.00 13.83 -4.05
CA ARG A 272 1.70 14.35 -2.72
C ARG A 272 1.46 13.23 -1.71
N ALA A 273 0.67 12.21 -2.06
CA ALA A 273 0.43 11.05 -1.20
C ALA A 273 1.74 10.33 -0.84
N ARG A 274 2.65 10.16 -1.82
CA ARG A 274 3.98 9.55 -1.59
C ARG A 274 4.87 10.43 -0.71
N LYS A 275 4.87 11.74 -0.94
CA LYS A 275 5.65 12.70 -0.15
C LYS A 275 5.19 12.76 1.32
N MET A 276 3.90 12.59 1.57
CA MET A 276 3.37 12.55 2.95
C MET A 276 4.01 11.41 3.77
N LEU A 277 4.33 10.27 3.15
CA LEU A 277 5.02 9.19 3.86
C LEU A 277 6.40 9.62 4.38
N ASP A 278 7.15 10.43 3.63
CA ASP A 278 8.46 10.92 4.06
C ASP A 278 8.34 11.87 5.28
N ILE A 279 7.22 12.59 5.37
CA ILE A 279 6.90 13.44 6.51
C ILE A 279 6.49 12.61 7.72
N TRP A 280 5.66 11.57 7.52
CA TRP A 280 5.20 10.70 8.60
C TRP A 280 6.32 9.84 9.17
N LEU A 281 7.21 9.36 8.31
CA LEU A 281 8.33 8.47 8.64
C LEU A 281 9.63 9.04 8.07
N PRO A 282 10.28 9.99 8.74
CA PRO A 282 11.53 10.59 8.26
C PRO A 282 12.70 9.60 8.26
N ASN A 283 12.65 8.53 9.08
CA ASN A 283 13.65 7.47 9.07
C ASN A 283 13.51 6.56 7.84
N PRO A 284 14.54 6.44 6.98
CA PRO A 284 14.50 5.60 5.79
C PRO A 284 14.33 4.10 6.09
N ASP A 285 14.84 3.61 7.22
CA ASP A 285 14.70 2.21 7.61
C ASP A 285 13.25 1.87 7.95
N GLU A 286 12.55 2.77 8.63
CA GLU A 286 11.11 2.62 8.89
C GLU A 286 10.31 2.64 7.60
N ARG A 287 10.65 3.54 6.66
CA ARG A 287 10.01 3.55 5.34
C ARG A 287 10.25 2.26 4.57
N LYS A 288 11.46 1.68 4.66
CA LYS A 288 11.73 0.37 4.06
C LYS A 288 10.81 -0.70 4.61
N VAL A 289 10.60 -0.74 5.92
CA VAL A 289 9.69 -1.73 6.54
C VAL A 289 8.28 -1.58 5.98
N VAL A 290 7.71 -0.38 5.97
CA VAL A 290 6.31 -0.16 5.53
C VAL A 290 6.10 -0.22 4.01
N LEU A 291 7.15 0.01 3.23
CA LEU A 291 7.08 -0.04 1.76
C LEU A 291 7.50 -1.40 1.18
N VAL A 292 8.31 -2.17 1.90
CA VAL A 292 8.92 -3.39 1.36
C VAL A 292 8.63 -4.60 2.24
N ASP A 293 9.13 -4.60 3.47
CA ASP A 293 9.18 -5.81 4.27
C ASP A 293 7.78 -6.29 4.68
N THR A 294 6.99 -5.40 5.27
CA THR A 294 5.61 -5.68 5.69
C THR A 294 4.72 -6.10 4.52
N PRO A 295 4.60 -5.30 3.43
CA PRO A 295 3.70 -5.66 2.35
C PRO A 295 4.18 -6.87 1.53
N THR A 296 5.48 -7.09 1.37
CA THR A 296 6.01 -8.27 0.70
C THR A 296 5.58 -9.54 1.42
N SER A 297 5.70 -9.56 2.74
CA SER A 297 5.28 -10.70 3.56
C SER A 297 3.77 -10.89 3.54
N LEU A 298 3.00 -9.84 3.85
CA LEU A 298 1.55 -9.95 4.02
C LEU A 298 0.82 -10.30 2.71
N PHE A 299 1.22 -9.67 1.58
CA PHE A 299 0.60 -9.92 0.28
C PHE A 299 1.29 -11.03 -0.52
N ARG A 300 2.27 -11.71 0.07
CA ARG A 300 2.96 -12.87 -0.54
C ARG A 300 3.57 -12.52 -1.91
N PHE A 301 4.26 -11.39 -1.99
CA PHE A 301 5.11 -11.10 -3.13
C PHE A 301 6.40 -11.94 -3.04
N ALA A 302 6.80 -12.51 -4.17
CA ALA A 302 8.07 -13.23 -4.29
C ALA A 302 9.26 -12.26 -4.34
#